data_9faeda9a05e185bef66291b3f10679af
#
_entry.id   9faeda9a05e185bef66291b3f10679af
#
_cell.length_a   1.000
_cell.length_b   1.000
_cell.length_c   1.000
_cell.angle_alpha   90.00
_cell.angle_beta   90.00
_cell.angle_gamma   90.00
#
_symmetry.space_group_name_H-M   'P 1'
#
loop_
_entity.id
_entity.type
_entity.pdbx_description
1 polymer ?
#
loop_
_entity_poly.entity_id
_entity_poly.type
_entity_poly.pdbx_seq_one_letter_code
_entity_poly.pdbx_strand_id
1 'polypeptide(L)'
;LHLQTISDAASMIRPANLSGLSADATLIFPNGKRRHHASVIAFQGGGVNDGSQGADISVIPAIALKRVEVLRDGASAQYGSDAIAGVINFVLDDISEGGTLSYKMGEYTEGDGNTTTIAGKYGMPLGQDGFVTTSFQIRQADDTSRSQQRPDCADLTAGGNTAVANPCQIWGAPKVDDDVTFFMNTGVTN
;
A
#
# COMPACT_ATOMS: atom_id res chain seq x y z
N LEU A 1 -1.34 2.61 8.30
CA LEU A 1 -2.17 1.82 7.40
C LEU A 1 -2.09 0.38 7.83
N HIS A 2 -3.16 -0.16 8.42
CA HIS A 2 -3.19 -1.56 8.81
C HIS A 2 -3.27 -2.44 7.57
N LEU A 3 -2.32 -3.36 7.44
CA LEU A 3 -2.45 -4.53 6.58
C LEU A 3 -3.52 -5.43 7.22
N GLN A 4 -4.67 -5.53 6.59
CA GLN A 4 -5.61 -6.60 6.93
C GLN A 4 -5.19 -7.86 6.20
N THR A 5 -4.67 -8.81 6.94
CA THR A 5 -4.27 -10.13 6.44
C THR A 5 -5.46 -11.10 6.50
N ILE A 6 -6.61 -10.72 5.96
CA ILE A 6 -7.83 -11.52 6.13
C ILE A 6 -8.06 -12.49 4.98
N SER A 7 -7.40 -12.34 3.86
CA SER A 7 -7.49 -13.29 2.76
C SER A 7 -6.32 -13.14 1.79
N ASP A 8 -5.89 -14.24 1.24
CA ASP A 8 -5.01 -14.45 0.08
C ASP A 8 -4.30 -13.21 -0.52
N ALA A 9 -4.29 -13.11 -1.82
CA ALA A 9 -3.69 -12.02 -2.58
C ALA A 9 -4.33 -10.63 -2.32
N ALA A 10 -5.55 -10.55 -1.80
CA ALA A 10 -6.18 -9.28 -1.45
C ALA A 10 -5.45 -8.53 -0.33
N SER A 11 -4.70 -9.22 0.51
CA SER A 11 -3.84 -8.61 1.53
C SER A 11 -2.57 -7.96 0.96
N MET A 12 -2.20 -8.28 -0.26
CA MET A 12 -1.01 -7.75 -0.95
C MET A 12 -1.25 -6.39 -1.58
N ILE A 13 -2.50 -6.00 -1.82
CA ILE A 13 -2.87 -4.71 -2.38
C ILE A 13 -3.42 -3.78 -1.30
N ARG A 14 -3.25 -2.48 -1.50
CA ARG A 14 -3.79 -1.44 -0.62
C ARG A 14 -4.61 -0.46 -1.43
N PRO A 15 -5.86 -0.79 -1.71
CA PRO A 15 -6.76 0.13 -2.38
C PRO A 15 -7.18 1.25 -1.43
N ALA A 16 -7.48 2.42 -1.99
CA ALA A 16 -8.05 3.52 -1.24
C ALA A 16 -9.57 3.47 -1.29
N ASN A 17 -10.19 3.75 -0.15
CA ASN A 17 -11.63 3.90 -0.03
C ASN A 17 -11.96 5.34 0.40
N LEU A 18 -12.92 5.95 -0.24
CA LEU A 18 -13.49 7.23 0.15
C LEU A 18 -14.97 7.06 0.51
N SER A 19 -15.44 7.86 1.45
CA SER A 19 -16.87 7.95 1.83
C SER A 19 -17.51 6.61 2.20
N GLY A 20 -16.74 5.61 2.61
CA GLY A 20 -17.25 4.28 2.98
C GLY A 20 -17.74 3.45 1.79
N LEU A 21 -17.43 3.84 0.55
CA LEU A 21 -17.75 3.08 -0.65
C LEU A 21 -16.62 2.10 -1.00
N SER A 22 -16.89 1.17 -1.89
CA SER A 22 -15.87 0.21 -2.35
C SER A 22 -14.71 0.90 -3.07
N ALA A 23 -13.58 0.22 -3.14
CA ALA A 23 -12.37 0.75 -3.77
C ALA A 23 -12.54 1.05 -5.27
N ASP A 24 -13.46 0.37 -5.94
CA ASP A 24 -13.79 0.61 -7.36
C ASP A 24 -14.42 1.98 -7.61
N ALA A 25 -15.05 2.56 -6.58
CA ALA A 25 -15.67 3.87 -6.65
C ALA A 25 -14.68 5.03 -6.44
N THR A 26 -13.40 4.73 -6.14
CA THR A 26 -12.36 5.73 -5.89
C THR A 26 -11.33 5.72 -7.02
N LEU A 27 -11.30 6.78 -7.81
CA LEU A 27 -10.39 6.91 -8.92
C LEU A 27 -9.02 7.43 -8.48
N ILE A 28 -7.96 6.76 -8.92
CA ILE A 28 -6.56 7.09 -8.54
C ILE A 28 -5.81 7.65 -9.74
N PHE A 29 -5.18 8.80 -9.53
CA PHE A 29 -4.29 9.45 -10.49
C PHE A 29 -2.88 9.64 -9.95
N PRO A 30 -1.84 9.05 -10.53
CA PRO A 30 -0.48 9.57 -10.44
C PRO A 30 -0.26 10.69 -11.49
N ASN A 31 0.10 11.89 -11.05
CA ASN A 31 0.29 13.06 -11.92
C ASN A 31 -0.86 13.29 -12.92
N GLY A 32 -2.11 13.18 -12.48
CA GLY A 32 -3.29 13.37 -13.32
C GLY A 32 -3.56 12.28 -14.35
N LYS A 33 -2.79 11.20 -14.38
CA LYS A 33 -3.01 10.04 -15.28
C LYS A 33 -3.71 8.93 -14.53
N ARG A 34 -4.73 8.34 -15.14
CA ARG A 34 -5.49 7.24 -14.54
C ARG A 34 -4.59 6.05 -14.21
N ARG A 35 -4.63 5.60 -12.96
CA ARG A 35 -4.01 4.35 -12.53
C ARG A 35 -4.91 3.18 -12.93
N HIS A 36 -4.31 2.10 -13.44
CA HIS A 36 -5.03 0.85 -13.67
C HIS A 36 -5.41 0.18 -12.34
N HIS A 37 -6.46 -0.61 -12.36
CA HIS A 37 -6.85 -1.46 -11.24
C HIS A 37 -5.79 -2.53 -10.98
N ALA A 38 -5.71 -3.00 -9.74
CA ALA A 38 -4.89 -4.15 -9.41
C ALA A 38 -5.45 -5.41 -10.09
N SER A 39 -4.60 -6.40 -10.33
CA SER A 39 -5.02 -7.69 -10.91
C SER A 39 -5.77 -8.59 -9.92
N VAL A 40 -5.86 -8.18 -8.66
CA VAL A 40 -6.47 -8.95 -7.58
C VAL A 40 -7.88 -8.43 -7.31
N ILE A 41 -8.85 -9.33 -7.33
CA ILE A 41 -10.22 -9.09 -6.85
C ILE A 41 -10.25 -9.40 -5.35
N ALA A 42 -10.72 -8.45 -4.55
CA ALA A 42 -10.84 -8.64 -3.11
C ALA A 42 -11.94 -9.64 -2.78
N PHE A 43 -11.62 -10.64 -1.97
CA PHE A 43 -12.58 -11.59 -1.45
C PHE A 43 -12.55 -11.53 0.08
N GLN A 44 -13.56 -10.91 0.68
CA GLN A 44 -13.59 -10.62 2.12
C GLN A 44 -14.83 -11.20 2.83
N GLY A 45 -15.57 -12.07 2.17
CA GLY A 45 -16.72 -12.73 2.79
C GLY A 45 -17.85 -11.78 3.20
N GLY A 46 -18.10 -10.71 2.41
CA GLY A 46 -19.22 -9.78 2.61
C GLY A 46 -18.85 -8.38 3.11
N GLY A 47 -17.60 -7.98 3.06
CA GLY A 47 -17.17 -6.60 3.37
C GLY A 47 -17.46 -5.60 2.23
N VAL A 48 -17.33 -4.30 2.49
CA VAL A 48 -17.54 -3.21 1.50
C VAL A 48 -16.68 -3.39 0.25
N ASN A 49 -15.52 -4.00 0.37
CA ASN A 49 -14.61 -4.26 -0.74
C ASN A 49 -14.77 -5.66 -1.34
N ASP A 50 -15.75 -6.46 -0.91
CA ASP A 50 -15.94 -7.79 -1.47
C ASP A 50 -16.31 -7.71 -2.96
N GLY A 51 -15.56 -8.42 -3.80
CA GLY A 51 -15.68 -8.37 -5.25
C GLY A 51 -15.05 -7.13 -5.90
N SER A 52 -14.48 -6.19 -5.13
CA SER A 52 -13.87 -4.98 -5.68
C SER A 52 -12.47 -5.21 -6.24
N GLN A 53 -12.08 -4.38 -7.21
CA GLN A 53 -10.79 -4.41 -7.88
C GLN A 53 -10.17 -3.01 -7.90
N GLY A 54 -9.91 -2.45 -6.73
CA GLY A 54 -9.35 -1.10 -6.60
C GLY A 54 -7.89 -1.00 -7.08
N ALA A 55 -7.44 0.21 -7.34
CA ALA A 55 -6.04 0.47 -7.67
C ALA A 55 -5.13 0.30 -6.45
N ASP A 56 -4.02 -0.41 -6.62
CA ASP A 56 -3.02 -0.52 -5.57
C ASP A 56 -2.19 0.77 -5.46
N ILE A 57 -2.26 1.41 -4.29
CA ILE A 57 -1.49 2.62 -3.97
C ILE A 57 -0.22 2.31 -3.16
N SER A 58 0.00 1.07 -2.72
CA SER A 58 1.15 0.69 -1.89
C SER A 58 2.48 0.82 -2.62
N VAL A 59 2.44 0.72 -3.94
CA VAL A 59 3.62 0.82 -4.81
C VAL A 59 4.11 2.26 -5.01
N ILE A 60 3.36 3.27 -4.54
CA ILE A 60 3.76 4.68 -4.65
C ILE A 60 4.46 5.07 -3.35
N PRO A 61 5.80 5.20 -3.33
CA PRO A 61 6.52 5.53 -2.11
C PRO A 61 6.23 6.98 -1.70
N ALA A 62 5.99 7.20 -0.41
CA ALA A 62 5.66 8.53 0.09
C ALA A 62 6.74 9.58 -0.21
N ILE A 63 8.01 9.17 -0.29
CA ILE A 63 9.13 10.07 -0.60
C ILE A 63 9.09 10.61 -2.04
N ALA A 64 8.40 9.91 -2.95
CA ALA A 64 8.22 10.35 -4.34
C ALA A 64 7.14 11.42 -4.49
N LEU A 65 6.35 11.68 -3.43
CA LEU A 65 5.21 12.58 -3.49
C LEU A 65 5.58 14.01 -3.12
N LYS A 66 5.10 14.95 -3.89
CA LYS A 66 5.06 16.38 -3.58
C LYS A 66 3.84 16.71 -2.71
N ARG A 67 2.66 16.17 -3.08
CA ARG A 67 1.39 16.31 -2.37
C ARG A 67 0.37 15.28 -2.81
N VAL A 68 -0.69 15.15 -2.04
CA VAL A 68 -1.87 14.35 -2.40
C VAL A 68 -3.07 15.28 -2.44
N GLU A 69 -3.80 15.25 -3.54
CA GLU A 69 -5.02 16.04 -3.76
C GLU A 69 -6.21 15.09 -3.72
N VAL A 70 -7.25 15.46 -2.97
CA VAL A 70 -8.47 14.65 -2.84
C VAL A 70 -9.68 15.48 -3.25
N LEU A 71 -10.32 15.05 -4.33
CA LEU A 71 -11.62 15.59 -4.75
C LEU A 71 -12.70 14.65 -4.24
N ARG A 72 -13.51 15.14 -3.31
CA ARG A 72 -14.67 14.44 -2.75
C ARG A 72 -15.92 14.91 -3.46
N ASP A 73 -16.83 13.98 -3.71
CA ASP A 73 -18.16 14.24 -4.27
C ASP A 73 -18.17 14.85 -5.69
N GLY A 74 -19.18 14.55 -6.45
CA GLY A 74 -19.43 15.15 -7.77
C GLY A 74 -18.39 14.85 -8.85
N ALA A 75 -17.37 14.05 -8.56
CA ALA A 75 -16.29 13.75 -9.50
C ALA A 75 -16.75 12.86 -10.67
N SER A 76 -17.79 12.07 -10.48
CA SER A 76 -18.31 11.16 -11.49
C SER A 76 -18.81 11.88 -12.75
N ALA A 77 -19.32 13.09 -12.63
CA ALA A 77 -19.76 13.88 -13.76
C ALA A 77 -18.63 14.25 -14.73
N GLN A 78 -17.41 14.37 -14.20
CA GLN A 78 -16.22 14.72 -14.99
C GLN A 78 -15.35 13.52 -15.32
N TYR A 79 -15.25 12.53 -14.41
CA TYR A 79 -14.28 11.44 -14.47
C TYR A 79 -14.92 10.07 -14.69
N GLY A 80 -16.25 9.97 -14.73
CA GLY A 80 -16.99 8.74 -14.98
C GLY A 80 -17.33 7.94 -13.71
N SER A 81 -17.93 6.76 -13.93
CA SER A 81 -18.49 5.90 -12.87
C SER A 81 -17.51 5.47 -11.79
N ASP A 82 -16.22 5.37 -12.13
CA ASP A 82 -15.19 4.93 -11.18
C ASP A 82 -14.80 6.03 -10.17
N ALA A 83 -15.34 7.23 -10.32
CA ALA A 83 -15.13 8.38 -9.44
C ALA A 83 -16.37 8.75 -8.61
N ILE A 84 -17.25 7.81 -8.32
CA ILE A 84 -18.47 8.06 -7.52
C ILE A 84 -18.12 8.50 -6.11
N ALA A 85 -17.16 7.85 -5.46
CA ALA A 85 -16.68 8.24 -4.14
C ALA A 85 -15.74 9.45 -4.18
N GLY A 86 -15.07 9.66 -5.30
CA GLY A 86 -14.12 10.75 -5.49
C GLY A 86 -12.88 10.36 -6.27
N VAL A 87 -11.93 11.30 -6.29
CA VAL A 87 -10.65 11.18 -6.97
C VAL A 87 -9.51 11.46 -5.99
N ILE A 88 -8.46 10.66 -6.03
CA ILE A 88 -7.21 10.92 -5.32
C ILE A 88 -6.10 11.08 -6.35
N ASN A 89 -5.49 12.27 -6.40
CA ASN A 89 -4.35 12.56 -7.27
C ASN A 89 -3.06 12.59 -6.45
N PHE A 90 -2.15 11.68 -6.74
CA PHE A 90 -0.81 11.62 -6.18
C PHE A 90 0.13 12.44 -7.07
N VAL A 91 0.40 13.67 -6.68
CA VAL A 91 1.32 14.54 -7.41
C VAL A 91 2.75 14.17 -7.03
N LEU A 92 3.50 13.69 -8.02
CA LEU A 92 4.91 13.32 -7.84
C LEU A 92 5.79 14.56 -7.71
N ASP A 93 6.90 14.41 -7.00
CA ASP A 93 7.86 15.48 -6.81
C ASP A 93 8.59 15.82 -8.12
N ASP A 94 8.85 17.10 -8.33
CA ASP A 94 9.40 17.70 -9.54
C ASP A 94 10.66 18.50 -9.25
N ILE A 95 11.40 18.14 -8.19
CA ILE A 95 12.66 18.83 -7.85
C ILE A 95 13.70 18.61 -8.95
N SER A 96 14.39 19.70 -9.32
CA SER A 96 15.44 19.69 -10.34
C SER A 96 16.86 19.73 -9.75
N GLU A 97 17.00 19.82 -8.43
CA GLU A 97 18.29 19.79 -7.75
C GLU A 97 18.16 19.35 -6.29
N GLY A 98 19.26 18.78 -5.79
CA GLY A 98 19.32 18.32 -4.40
C GLY A 98 18.56 17.02 -4.15
N GLY A 99 18.49 16.62 -2.89
CA GLY A 99 17.83 15.37 -2.52
C GLY A 99 17.56 15.25 -1.04
N THR A 100 16.84 14.18 -0.69
CA THR A 100 16.47 13.82 0.68
C THR A 100 16.70 12.33 0.90
N LEU A 101 17.30 11.99 2.03
CA LEU A 101 17.41 10.60 2.51
C LEU A 101 16.65 10.49 3.82
N SER A 102 15.85 9.45 3.96
CA SER A 102 15.05 9.13 5.14
C SER A 102 15.35 7.72 5.62
N TYR A 103 15.57 7.58 6.91
CA TYR A 103 15.69 6.31 7.59
C TYR A 103 14.64 6.25 8.70
N LYS A 104 13.85 5.19 8.72
CA LYS A 104 12.80 4.98 9.73
C LYS A 104 12.92 3.59 10.31
N MET A 105 12.80 3.51 11.62
CA MET A 105 12.64 2.26 12.37
C MET A 105 11.36 2.31 13.18
N GLY A 106 10.74 1.18 13.37
CA GLY A 106 9.56 1.03 14.21
C GLY A 106 9.38 -0.40 14.67
N GLU A 107 8.75 -0.57 15.81
CA GLU A 107 8.34 -1.84 16.38
C GLU A 107 6.98 -1.68 17.06
N TYR A 108 6.28 -2.76 17.29
CA TYR A 108 5.09 -2.72 18.13
C TYR A 108 5.48 -2.72 19.61
N THR A 109 4.61 -2.21 20.45
CA THR A 109 4.82 -2.14 21.92
C THR A 109 5.01 -3.51 22.57
N GLU A 110 4.59 -4.56 21.90
CA GLU A 110 4.77 -5.95 22.31
C GLU A 110 6.17 -6.52 21.97
N GLY A 111 7.03 -5.71 21.33
CA GLY A 111 8.40 -6.08 21.00
C GLY A 111 8.55 -6.97 19.77
N ASP A 112 7.57 -6.95 18.87
CA ASP A 112 7.60 -7.67 17.59
C ASP A 112 7.31 -6.74 16.39
N GLY A 113 7.34 -7.29 15.18
CA GLY A 113 7.02 -6.58 13.95
C GLY A 113 7.99 -5.44 13.66
N ASN A 114 9.28 -5.63 13.95
CA ASN A 114 10.30 -4.66 13.62
C ASN A 114 10.20 -4.28 12.16
N THR A 115 10.21 -2.98 11.89
CA THR A 115 10.15 -2.45 10.53
C THR A 115 11.29 -1.49 10.31
N THR A 116 12.02 -1.68 9.22
CA THR A 116 13.06 -0.76 8.76
C THR A 116 12.70 -0.25 7.37
N THR A 117 12.77 1.05 7.17
CA THR A 117 12.55 1.67 5.87
C THR A 117 13.66 2.67 5.59
N ILE A 118 14.32 2.48 4.45
CA ILE A 118 15.28 3.43 3.88
C ILE A 118 14.64 3.97 2.61
N ALA A 119 14.54 5.30 2.51
CA ALA A 119 13.97 5.93 1.33
C ALA A 119 14.76 7.18 0.96
N GLY A 120 14.94 7.40 -0.33
CA GLY A 120 15.64 8.55 -0.85
C GLY A 120 15.01 9.10 -2.11
N LYS A 121 15.22 10.40 -2.35
CA LYS A 121 14.92 11.04 -3.62
C LYS A 121 16.05 11.99 -4.00
N TYR A 122 16.26 12.17 -5.29
CA TYR A 122 17.25 13.08 -5.84
C TYR A 122 16.75 13.69 -7.14
N GLY A 123 16.90 15.02 -7.25
CA GLY A 123 16.53 15.78 -8.42
C GLY A 123 17.75 16.23 -9.21
N MET A 124 17.64 16.18 -10.53
CA MET A 124 18.65 16.66 -11.47
C MET A 124 17.99 17.51 -12.55
N PRO A 125 18.65 18.59 -13.03
CA PRO A 125 18.16 19.34 -14.18
C PRO A 125 18.27 18.50 -15.47
N LEU A 126 17.30 18.68 -16.36
CA LEU A 126 17.28 18.08 -17.68
C LEU A 126 17.20 19.21 -18.74
N GLY A 127 18.34 19.57 -19.30
CA GLY A 127 18.42 20.73 -20.18
C GLY A 127 18.21 22.05 -19.44
N GLN A 128 17.58 23.04 -20.09
CA GLN A 128 17.36 24.37 -19.51
C GLN A 128 16.11 24.46 -18.64
N ASP A 129 15.04 23.77 -19.03
CA ASP A 129 13.72 23.89 -18.39
C ASP A 129 13.17 22.53 -17.91
N GLY A 130 13.98 21.47 -17.97
CA GLY A 130 13.54 20.14 -17.59
C GLY A 130 14.07 19.68 -16.24
N PHE A 131 13.43 18.66 -15.70
CA PHE A 131 13.83 17.98 -14.49
C PHE A 131 13.77 16.46 -14.63
N VAL A 132 14.59 15.79 -13.84
CA VAL A 132 14.48 14.36 -13.55
C VAL A 132 14.54 14.20 -12.05
N THR A 133 13.48 13.70 -11.46
CA THR A 133 13.43 13.33 -10.04
C THR A 133 13.38 11.81 -9.93
N THR A 134 14.37 11.22 -9.27
CA THR A 134 14.40 9.80 -8.96
C THR A 134 14.10 9.58 -7.49
N SER A 135 13.40 8.53 -7.16
CA SER A 135 13.14 8.14 -5.77
C SER A 135 13.16 6.62 -5.62
N PHE A 136 13.61 6.17 -4.47
CA PHE A 136 13.64 4.76 -4.12
C PHE A 136 13.17 4.56 -2.68
N GLN A 137 12.70 3.38 -2.39
CA GLN A 137 12.38 2.92 -1.05
C GLN A 137 12.74 1.44 -0.93
N ILE A 138 13.37 1.11 0.18
CA ILE A 138 13.64 -0.27 0.59
C ILE A 138 12.98 -0.44 1.95
N ARG A 139 12.15 -1.47 2.08
CA ARG A 139 11.42 -1.75 3.32
C ARG A 139 11.58 -3.22 3.69
N GLN A 140 11.87 -3.46 4.95
CA GLN A 140 11.86 -4.76 5.59
C GLN A 140 10.92 -4.71 6.79
N ALA A 141 10.19 -5.78 7.04
CA ALA A 141 9.33 -5.88 8.22
C ALA A 141 9.27 -7.35 8.69
N ASP A 142 9.42 -7.54 9.98
CA ASP A 142 9.19 -8.84 10.60
C ASP A 142 7.69 -9.15 10.64
N ASP A 143 7.37 -10.42 10.64
CA ASP A 143 5.99 -10.89 10.83
C ASP A 143 5.51 -10.60 12.26
N THR A 144 4.20 -10.59 12.40
CA THR A 144 3.54 -10.50 13.71
C THR A 144 2.48 -11.58 13.83
N SER A 145 2.27 -12.08 15.02
CA SER A 145 1.15 -12.97 15.32
C SER A 145 0.62 -12.71 16.73
N ARG A 146 -0.70 -12.53 16.81
CA ARG A 146 -1.44 -12.45 18.08
C ARG A 146 -2.37 -13.65 18.25
N SER A 147 -2.10 -14.70 17.47
CA SER A 147 -2.92 -15.90 17.45
C SER A 147 -2.70 -16.73 18.72
N GLN A 148 -3.78 -17.28 19.22
CA GLN A 148 -3.78 -18.29 20.29
C GLN A 148 -4.22 -19.62 19.71
N GLN A 149 -3.76 -20.71 20.34
CA GLN A 149 -4.16 -22.04 19.92
C GLN A 149 -5.68 -22.23 20.12
N ARG A 150 -6.34 -22.67 19.05
CA ARG A 150 -7.77 -22.98 19.10
C ARG A 150 -8.00 -24.24 19.94
N PRO A 151 -9.12 -24.32 20.67
CA PRO A 151 -9.41 -25.49 21.51
C PRO A 151 -9.43 -26.82 20.73
N ASP A 152 -10.06 -26.84 19.56
CA ASP A 152 -10.12 -28.02 18.70
C ASP A 152 -8.73 -28.48 18.19
N CYS A 153 -7.84 -27.55 17.90
CA CYS A 153 -6.46 -27.86 17.53
C CYS A 153 -5.64 -28.32 18.75
N ALA A 154 -5.91 -27.76 19.93
CA ALA A 154 -5.27 -28.18 21.18
C ALA A 154 -5.67 -29.63 21.54
N ASP A 155 -6.95 -29.96 21.37
CA ASP A 155 -7.46 -31.30 21.59
C ASP A 155 -6.83 -32.34 20.64
N LEU A 156 -6.65 -31.97 19.36
CA LEU A 156 -5.97 -32.84 18.40
C LEU A 156 -4.51 -33.08 18.80
N THR A 157 -3.82 -32.05 19.25
CA THR A 157 -2.42 -32.14 19.73
C THR A 157 -2.34 -33.00 20.98
N ALA A 158 -3.26 -32.82 21.92
CA ALA A 158 -3.35 -33.64 23.13
C ALA A 158 -3.67 -35.12 22.84
N GLY A 159 -4.41 -35.34 21.75
CA GLY A 159 -4.69 -36.70 21.21
C GLY A 159 -3.51 -37.34 20.46
N GLY A 160 -2.35 -36.68 20.44
CA GLY A 160 -1.13 -37.24 19.83
C GLY A 160 -0.93 -36.89 18.35
N ASN A 161 -1.71 -35.96 17.79
CA ASN A 161 -1.48 -35.49 16.42
C ASN A 161 -0.37 -34.46 16.39
N THR A 162 0.83 -34.87 15.94
CA THR A 162 2.01 -34.01 15.84
C THR A 162 2.06 -33.14 14.56
N ALA A 163 1.12 -33.32 13.65
CA ALA A 163 1.05 -32.52 12.40
C ALA A 163 0.31 -31.19 12.58
N VAL A 164 -0.33 -30.99 13.74
CA VAL A 164 -1.04 -29.76 14.05
C VAL A 164 -0.05 -28.70 14.56
N ALA A 165 0.08 -27.59 13.86
CA ALA A 165 0.91 -26.47 14.28
C ALA A 165 0.32 -25.79 15.54
N ASN A 166 1.18 -25.11 16.31
CA ASN A 166 0.77 -24.30 17.45
C ASN A 166 1.32 -22.88 17.34
N PRO A 167 0.45 -21.87 17.08
CA PRO A 167 -0.98 -21.96 16.83
C PRO A 167 -1.31 -22.58 15.46
N CYS A 168 -2.42 -23.28 15.35
CA CYS A 168 -2.84 -23.94 14.10
C CYS A 168 -3.37 -22.96 13.05
N GLN A 169 -3.66 -21.73 13.43
CA GLN A 169 -4.05 -20.65 12.56
C GLN A 169 -3.35 -19.37 12.98
N ILE A 170 -2.62 -18.76 12.06
CA ILE A 170 -1.86 -17.52 12.31
C ILE A 170 -2.63 -16.35 11.72
N TRP A 171 -2.88 -15.35 12.56
CA TRP A 171 -3.46 -14.07 12.19
C TRP A 171 -2.48 -12.97 12.55
N GLY A 172 -1.92 -12.33 11.54
CA GLY A 172 -0.94 -11.28 11.75
C GLY A 172 -0.45 -10.68 10.43
N ALA A 173 0.49 -9.75 10.50
CA ALA A 173 1.14 -9.23 9.31
C ALA A 173 2.18 -10.25 8.81
N PRO A 174 2.26 -10.48 7.50
CA PRO A 174 3.32 -11.31 6.93
C PRO A 174 4.66 -10.62 7.04
N LYS A 175 5.74 -11.42 7.06
CA LYS A 175 7.10 -10.92 6.89
C LYS A 175 7.25 -10.26 5.52
N VAL A 176 7.98 -9.16 5.49
CA VAL A 176 8.36 -8.47 4.25
C VAL A 176 9.88 -8.49 4.17
N ASP A 177 10.40 -9.23 3.21
CA ASP A 177 11.82 -9.25 2.89
C ASP A 177 12.03 -8.44 1.60
N ASP A 178 12.83 -7.37 1.68
CA ASP A 178 13.32 -6.60 0.52
C ASP A 178 12.21 -6.07 -0.41
N ASP A 179 11.20 -5.40 0.14
CA ASP A 179 10.25 -4.62 -0.66
C ASP A 179 10.99 -3.38 -1.21
N VAL A 180 11.35 -3.45 -2.48
CA VAL A 180 12.11 -2.42 -3.18
C VAL A 180 11.24 -1.73 -4.21
N THR A 181 11.10 -0.42 -4.06
CA THR A 181 10.36 0.42 -5.00
C THR A 181 11.27 1.47 -5.59
N PHE A 182 11.20 1.67 -6.89
CA PHE A 182 11.90 2.74 -7.60
C PHE A 182 10.91 3.54 -8.45
N PHE A 183 11.01 4.86 -8.38
CA PHE A 183 10.20 5.79 -9.15
C PHE A 183 11.07 6.81 -9.84
N MET A 184 10.66 7.21 -11.04
CA MET A 184 11.25 8.31 -11.78
C MET A 184 10.13 9.20 -12.32
N ASN A 185 10.25 10.49 -12.07
CA ASN A 185 9.40 11.52 -12.63
C ASN A 185 10.26 12.46 -13.47
N THR A 186 9.82 12.78 -14.67
CA THR A 186 10.52 13.68 -15.57
C THR A 186 9.53 14.58 -16.29
N GLY A 187 9.93 15.80 -16.54
CA GLY A 187 9.08 16.80 -17.19
C GLY A 187 9.80 18.09 -17.47
N VAL A 188 9.03 19.09 -17.86
CA VAL A 188 9.46 20.47 -18.07
C VAL A 188 8.83 21.32 -16.99
N THR A 189 9.62 22.15 -16.33
CA THR A 189 9.13 23.17 -15.40
C THR A 189 8.56 24.33 -16.22
N ASN A 190 7.25 24.55 -16.09
CA ASN A 190 6.58 25.72 -16.67
C ASN A 190 6.71 26.93 -15.74
#